data_61a441bc2b0ce4a6a236c97c0bf42f6d
#
_entry.id   61a441bc2b0ce4a6a236c97c0bf42f6d
#
_cell.length_a   1.000
_cell.length_b   1.000
_cell.length_c   1.000
_cell.angle_alpha   90.00
_cell.angle_beta   90.00
_cell.angle_gamma   90.00
#
_symmetry.space_group_name_H-M   'P 1'
#
loop_
_entity.id
_entity.type
_entity.pdbx_description
1 polymer ?
#
loop_
_entity_poly.entity_id
_entity_poly.type
_entity_poly.pdbx_seq_one_letter_code
_entity_poly.pdbx_strand_id
1 'polypeptide(L)'
;IMAFITAIIISAVLGMLKEGIVFLISIIVLRQYAGGYHTNSQRSCAVLSCVIYSAGLMVIKSYKMCNGVQRAICIVSVLIIYFLAHVDNANNELTKSERKYLRNKVRIFLSSEVVIFVLLLIKANEYWSGIIAISMMIVAILVLAGFIENRIRG
;
A
#
# COMPACT_ATOMS: atom_id res chain seq x y z
N ILE A 1 1.87 14.84 -8.48
CA ILE A 1 2.75 14.82 -9.66
C ILE A 1 4.21 14.67 -9.22
N MET A 2 4.75 15.51 -8.32
CA MET A 2 6.16 15.44 -7.88
C MET A 2 6.55 14.07 -7.30
N ALA A 3 5.72 13.49 -6.43
CA ALA A 3 5.99 12.17 -5.83
C ALA A 3 6.03 11.03 -6.88
N PHE A 4 5.28 11.14 -7.97
CA PHE A 4 5.32 10.19 -9.08
C PHE A 4 6.64 10.25 -9.83
N ILE A 5 7.09 11.46 -10.15
CA ILE A 5 8.34 11.68 -10.88
C ILE A 5 9.52 11.16 -10.05
N THR A 6 9.56 11.47 -8.75
CA THR A 6 10.61 10.98 -7.86
C THR A 6 10.60 9.46 -7.72
N ALA A 7 9.43 8.82 -7.64
CA ALA A 7 9.33 7.36 -7.59
C ALA A 7 9.86 6.69 -8.88
N ILE A 8 9.55 7.25 -10.04
CA ILE A 8 10.07 6.75 -11.33
C ILE A 8 11.59 6.90 -11.40
N ILE A 9 12.13 8.06 -10.97
CA ILE A 9 13.58 8.30 -10.95
C ILE A 9 14.26 7.29 -10.01
N ILE A 10 13.73 7.07 -8.81
CA ILE A 10 14.27 6.10 -7.85
C ILE A 10 14.28 4.70 -8.46
N SER A 11 13.18 4.30 -9.12
CA SER A 11 13.09 2.99 -9.78
C SER A 11 14.11 2.83 -10.90
N ALA A 12 14.33 3.89 -11.69
CA ALA A 12 15.31 3.90 -12.77
C ALA A 12 16.76 3.80 -12.22
N VAL A 13 17.08 4.56 -11.17
CA VAL A 13 18.41 4.52 -10.51
C VAL A 13 18.70 3.15 -9.92
N LEU A 14 17.68 2.48 -9.34
CA LEU A 14 17.83 1.14 -8.79
C LEU A 14 17.85 0.03 -9.88
N GLY A 15 17.59 0.37 -11.14
CA GLY A 15 17.50 -0.59 -12.24
C GLY A 15 16.25 -1.49 -12.16
N MET A 16 15.20 -1.04 -11.48
CA MET A 16 13.97 -1.80 -11.18
C MET A 16 12.73 -1.06 -11.70
N LEU A 17 12.77 -0.62 -12.94
CA LEU A 17 11.74 0.27 -13.49
C LEU A 17 10.38 -0.43 -13.63
N LYS A 18 10.36 -1.68 -14.09
CA LYS A 18 9.14 -2.49 -14.25
C LYS A 18 8.51 -2.82 -12.91
N GLU A 19 9.32 -3.28 -11.98
CA GLU A 19 8.95 -3.61 -10.61
C GLU A 19 8.43 -2.37 -9.87
N GLY A 20 9.14 -1.27 -10.02
CA GLY A 20 8.77 0.00 -9.41
C GLY A 20 7.43 0.53 -9.92
N ILE A 21 7.14 0.42 -11.21
CA ILE A 21 5.84 0.84 -11.76
C ILE A 21 4.71 -0.01 -11.18
N VAL A 22 4.84 -1.34 -11.18
CA VAL A 22 3.81 -2.24 -10.63
C VAL A 22 3.61 -1.96 -9.13
N PHE A 23 4.70 -1.83 -8.38
CA PHE A 23 4.68 -1.53 -6.97
C PHE A 23 4.01 -0.17 -6.67
N LEU A 24 4.31 0.85 -7.47
CA LEU A 24 3.75 2.19 -7.34
C LEU A 24 2.23 2.19 -7.61
N ILE A 25 1.80 1.54 -8.68
CA ILE A 25 0.37 1.45 -9.04
C ILE A 25 -0.40 0.75 -7.92
N SER A 26 0.10 -0.39 -7.43
CA SER A 26 -0.53 -1.15 -6.35
C SER A 26 -0.70 -0.30 -5.08
N ILE A 27 0.36 0.38 -4.63
CA ILE A 27 0.29 1.25 -3.45
C ILE A 27 -0.72 2.40 -3.66
N ILE A 28 -0.68 3.08 -4.82
CA ILE A 28 -1.52 4.25 -5.06
C ILE A 28 -3.00 3.88 -5.10
N VAL A 29 -3.32 2.82 -5.83
CA VAL A 29 -4.72 2.37 -5.97
C VAL A 29 -5.32 2.04 -4.62
N LEU A 30 -4.61 1.29 -3.77
CA LEU A 30 -5.10 0.98 -2.42
C LEU A 30 -5.13 2.22 -1.52
N ARG A 31 -4.04 2.99 -1.49
CA ARG A 31 -3.89 4.14 -0.58
C ARG A 31 -4.91 5.24 -0.85
N GLN A 32 -5.28 5.46 -2.12
CA GLN A 32 -6.24 6.50 -2.50
C GLN A 32 -7.60 6.29 -1.83
N TYR A 33 -8.00 5.04 -1.60
CA TYR A 33 -9.30 4.70 -1.04
C TYR A 33 -9.23 4.20 0.40
N ALA A 34 -8.11 3.57 0.80
CA ALA A 34 -7.96 3.02 2.15
C ALA A 34 -7.79 4.11 3.23
N GLY A 35 -7.40 5.32 2.84
CA GLY A 35 -7.00 6.34 3.80
C GLY A 35 -5.65 6.00 4.44
N GLY A 36 -5.43 6.46 5.66
CA GLY A 36 -4.23 6.17 6.43
C GLY A 36 -3.51 7.41 6.92
N TYR A 37 -2.30 7.23 7.40
CA TYR A 37 -1.49 8.29 7.98
C TYR A 37 -1.23 9.43 6.98
N HIS A 38 -1.64 10.63 7.35
CA HIS A 38 -1.33 11.87 6.65
C HIS A 38 -0.60 12.83 7.59
N THR A 39 0.60 13.21 7.21
CA THR A 39 1.34 14.25 7.93
C THR A 39 0.70 15.62 7.72
N ASN A 40 0.80 16.51 8.71
CA ASN A 40 0.23 17.87 8.67
C ASN A 40 0.81 18.77 7.55
N SER A 41 1.88 18.32 6.87
CA SER A 41 2.53 19.06 5.79
C SER A 41 2.63 18.20 4.53
N GLN A 42 2.27 18.79 3.38
CA GLN A 42 2.44 18.14 2.06
C GLN A 42 3.89 17.70 1.80
N ARG A 43 4.87 18.49 2.26
CA ARG A 43 6.31 18.19 2.09
C ARG A 43 6.70 16.95 2.89
N SER A 44 6.29 16.89 4.16
CA SER A 44 6.58 15.72 5.01
C SER A 44 5.91 14.44 4.48
N CYS A 45 4.70 14.54 3.93
CA CYS A 45 4.02 13.42 3.30
C CYS A 45 4.77 12.93 2.05
N ALA A 46 5.28 13.84 1.22
CA ALA A 46 6.06 13.48 0.03
C ALA A 46 7.38 12.80 0.41
N VAL A 47 8.12 13.33 1.39
CA VAL A 47 9.37 12.73 1.88
C VAL A 47 9.13 11.34 2.45
N LEU A 48 8.11 11.19 3.32
CA LEU A 48 7.75 9.91 3.90
C LEU A 48 7.39 8.88 2.82
N SER A 49 6.62 9.29 1.81
CA SER A 49 6.27 8.42 0.68
C SER A 49 7.50 7.97 -0.11
N CYS A 50 8.45 8.86 -0.37
CA CYS A 50 9.70 8.52 -1.05
C CYS A 50 10.55 7.54 -0.22
N VAL A 51 10.66 7.75 1.09
CA VAL A 51 11.40 6.85 2.00
C VAL A 51 10.77 5.46 2.02
N ILE A 52 9.46 5.37 2.22
CA ILE A 52 8.72 4.10 2.24
C ILE A 52 8.82 3.38 0.90
N TYR A 53 8.69 4.11 -0.20
CA TYR A 53 8.81 3.56 -1.55
C TYR A 53 10.21 3.00 -1.81
N SER A 54 11.26 3.76 -1.48
CA SER A 54 12.66 3.32 -1.64
C SER A 54 12.97 2.10 -0.77
N ALA A 55 12.52 2.10 0.48
CA ALA A 55 12.69 0.97 1.39
C ALA A 55 11.99 -0.28 0.85
N GLY A 56 10.77 -0.16 0.34
CA GLY A 56 10.02 -1.25 -0.29
C GLY A 56 10.75 -1.85 -1.48
N LEU A 57 11.28 -1.01 -2.39
CA LEU A 57 12.07 -1.48 -3.53
C LEU A 57 13.38 -2.16 -3.10
N MET A 58 14.04 -1.67 -2.07
CA MET A 58 15.24 -2.32 -1.52
C MET A 58 14.92 -3.71 -0.96
N VAL A 59 13.81 -3.84 -0.24
CA VAL A 59 13.34 -5.15 0.26
C VAL A 59 13.04 -6.08 -0.91
N ILE A 60 12.34 -5.64 -1.95
CA ILE A 60 12.05 -6.43 -3.15
C ILE A 60 13.36 -6.88 -3.84
N LYS A 61 14.34 -6.01 -3.93
CA LYS A 61 15.64 -6.31 -4.56
C LYS A 61 16.48 -7.30 -3.77
N SER A 62 16.49 -7.16 -2.43
CA SER A 62 17.38 -7.92 -1.54
C SER A 62 16.81 -9.24 -1.06
N TYR A 63 15.49 -9.41 -1.08
CA TYR A 63 14.84 -10.51 -0.38
C TYR A 63 14.02 -11.38 -1.33
N LYS A 64 14.49 -12.61 -1.54
CA LYS A 64 13.64 -13.66 -2.13
C LYS A 64 12.76 -14.24 -1.03
N MET A 65 11.54 -13.75 -0.93
CA MET A 65 10.58 -14.28 0.03
C MET A 65 10.08 -15.66 -0.39
N CYS A 66 10.08 -16.61 0.52
CA CYS A 66 9.44 -17.91 0.29
C CYS A 66 7.91 -17.75 0.22
N ASN A 67 7.25 -18.62 -0.53
CA ASN A 67 5.78 -18.57 -0.75
C ASN A 67 4.96 -18.56 0.55
N GLY A 68 5.43 -19.23 1.58
CA GLY A 68 4.76 -19.26 2.88
C GLY A 68 4.71 -17.88 3.54
N VAL A 69 5.83 -17.16 3.52
CA VAL A 69 5.92 -15.79 4.07
C VAL A 69 5.07 -14.81 3.27
N GLN A 70 5.09 -14.89 1.94
CA GLN A 70 4.26 -14.04 1.08
C GLN A 70 2.76 -14.23 1.35
N ARG A 71 2.31 -15.49 1.51
CA ARG A 71 0.92 -15.80 1.85
C ARG A 71 0.53 -15.23 3.22
N ALA A 72 1.38 -15.42 4.24
CA ALA A 72 1.14 -14.89 5.57
C ALA A 72 1.03 -13.35 5.56
N ILE A 73 1.95 -12.67 4.89
CA ILE A 73 1.93 -11.21 4.71
C ILE A 73 0.64 -10.76 4.02
N CYS A 74 0.26 -11.43 2.92
CA CYS A 74 -0.96 -11.12 2.19
C CYS A 74 -2.19 -11.25 3.08
N ILE A 75 -2.35 -12.37 3.80
CA ILE A 75 -3.50 -12.61 4.69
C ILE A 75 -3.58 -11.53 5.78
N VAL A 76 -2.48 -11.26 6.47
CA VAL A 76 -2.43 -10.24 7.54
C VAL A 76 -2.76 -8.85 6.99
N SER A 77 -2.18 -8.49 5.84
CA SER A 77 -2.43 -7.19 5.20
C SER A 77 -3.89 -7.04 4.78
N VAL A 78 -4.48 -8.08 4.19
CA VAL A 78 -5.90 -8.10 3.81
C VAL A 78 -6.79 -7.88 5.03
N LEU A 79 -6.53 -8.58 6.13
CA LEU A 79 -7.32 -8.43 7.36
C LEU A 79 -7.21 -7.00 7.91
N ILE A 80 -6.00 -6.47 8.01
CA ILE A 80 -5.78 -5.09 8.49
C ILE A 80 -6.52 -4.09 7.61
N ILE A 81 -6.34 -4.15 6.29
CA ILE A 81 -6.98 -3.22 5.36
C ILE A 81 -8.50 -3.39 5.39
N TYR A 82 -9.01 -4.62 5.40
CA TYR A 82 -10.45 -4.88 5.38
C TYR A 82 -11.18 -4.33 6.60
N PHE A 83 -10.61 -4.50 7.79
CA PHE A 83 -11.23 -4.06 9.05
C PHE A 83 -10.93 -2.61 9.42
N LEU A 84 -9.72 -2.13 9.15
CA LEU A 84 -9.30 -0.80 9.53
C LEU A 84 -9.34 0.22 8.38
N ALA A 85 -9.47 -0.21 7.13
CA ALA A 85 -9.54 0.73 6.02
C ALA A 85 -10.71 1.69 6.21
N HIS A 86 -10.42 2.93 5.84
CA HIS A 86 -11.25 4.08 6.04
C HIS A 86 -11.13 4.70 7.42
N VAL A 87 -9.87 4.98 7.76
CA VAL A 87 -9.54 5.86 8.88
C VAL A 87 -9.84 7.29 8.46
N ASP A 88 -10.81 7.92 9.11
CA ASP A 88 -11.12 9.33 8.90
C ASP A 88 -9.87 10.18 9.12
N ASN A 89 -9.70 11.20 8.28
CA ASN A 89 -8.68 12.19 8.52
C ASN A 89 -9.24 13.18 9.55
N ALA A 90 -8.49 13.45 10.62
CA ALA A 90 -8.88 14.37 11.69
C ALA A 90 -9.29 15.78 11.19
N ASN A 91 -8.92 16.13 9.96
CA ASN A 91 -9.22 17.40 9.32
C ASN A 91 -10.44 17.39 8.38
N ASN A 92 -11.09 16.25 8.18
CA ASN A 92 -12.21 16.13 7.24
C ASN A 92 -13.16 15.03 7.69
N GLU A 93 -14.22 15.41 8.42
CA GLU A 93 -15.29 14.48 8.81
C GLU A 93 -16.11 14.11 7.57
N LEU A 94 -15.99 12.86 7.15
CA LEU A 94 -16.74 12.33 6.02
C LEU A 94 -18.18 12.01 6.43
N THR A 95 -19.11 12.29 5.54
CA THR A 95 -20.51 11.89 5.71
C THR A 95 -20.65 10.36 5.71
N LYS A 96 -21.69 9.83 6.35
CA LYS A 96 -21.95 8.38 6.41
C LYS A 96 -22.04 7.73 5.02
N SER A 97 -22.54 8.45 4.02
CA SER A 97 -22.63 7.99 2.64
C SER A 97 -21.27 7.92 1.93
N GLU A 98 -20.44 8.93 2.10
CA GLU A 98 -19.08 8.97 1.56
C GLU A 98 -18.21 7.88 2.17
N ARG A 99 -18.31 7.66 3.48
CA ARG A 99 -17.62 6.57 4.19
C ARG A 99 -18.00 5.20 3.63
N LYS A 100 -19.30 4.96 3.39
CA LYS A 100 -19.77 3.71 2.80
C LYS A 100 -19.24 3.51 1.36
N TYR A 101 -19.26 4.58 0.56
CA TYR A 101 -18.76 4.56 -0.81
C TYR A 101 -17.26 4.20 -0.86
N LEU A 102 -16.44 4.89 -0.07
CA LEU A 102 -15.00 4.67 -0.03
C LEU A 102 -14.66 3.25 0.49
N ARG A 103 -15.37 2.77 1.51
CA ARG A 103 -15.21 1.39 2.01
C ARG A 103 -15.51 0.34 0.94
N ASN A 104 -16.54 0.55 0.13
CA ASN A 104 -16.84 -0.35 -0.97
C ASN A 104 -15.75 -0.33 -2.04
N LYS A 105 -15.22 0.86 -2.37
CA LYS A 105 -14.10 1.00 -3.32
C LYS A 105 -12.85 0.29 -2.82
N VAL A 106 -12.47 0.47 -1.54
CA VAL A 106 -11.34 -0.27 -0.95
C VAL A 106 -11.52 -1.77 -1.10
N ARG A 107 -12.70 -2.30 -0.79
CA ARG A 107 -12.97 -3.74 -0.90
C ARG A 107 -12.83 -4.26 -2.32
N ILE A 108 -13.30 -3.50 -3.31
CA ILE A 108 -13.16 -3.87 -4.73
C ILE A 108 -11.70 -3.93 -5.13
N PHE A 109 -10.92 -2.87 -4.84
CA PHE A 109 -9.50 -2.82 -5.20
C PHE A 109 -8.67 -3.84 -4.42
N LEU A 110 -8.94 -4.04 -3.13
CA LEU A 110 -8.30 -5.07 -2.33
C LEU A 110 -8.58 -6.46 -2.90
N SER A 111 -9.83 -6.74 -3.29
CA SER A 111 -10.18 -8.02 -3.91
C SER A 111 -9.46 -8.22 -5.24
N SER A 112 -9.33 -7.17 -6.06
CA SER A 112 -8.58 -7.26 -7.33
C SER A 112 -7.11 -7.57 -7.12
N GLU A 113 -6.46 -6.96 -6.12
CA GLU A 113 -5.06 -7.26 -5.79
C GLU A 113 -4.88 -8.68 -5.24
N VAL A 114 -5.81 -9.16 -4.41
CA VAL A 114 -5.79 -10.55 -3.92
C VAL A 114 -5.92 -11.53 -5.10
N VAL A 115 -6.81 -11.26 -6.05
CA VAL A 115 -6.95 -12.09 -7.25
C VAL A 115 -5.65 -12.11 -8.07
N ILE A 116 -5.03 -10.95 -8.30
CA ILE A 116 -3.75 -10.86 -9.01
C ILE A 116 -2.67 -11.65 -8.26
N PHE A 117 -2.58 -11.50 -6.94
CA PHE A 117 -1.64 -12.23 -6.11
C PHE A 117 -1.81 -13.75 -6.24
N VAL A 118 -3.05 -14.25 -6.14
CA VAL A 118 -3.36 -15.68 -6.26
C VAL A 118 -3.02 -16.20 -7.66
N LEU A 119 -3.35 -15.45 -8.72
CA LEU A 119 -3.01 -15.83 -10.09
C LEU A 119 -1.49 -15.91 -10.30
N LEU A 120 -0.72 -14.99 -9.71
CA LEU A 120 0.74 -15.03 -9.77
C LEU A 120 1.32 -16.23 -9.02
N LEU A 121 0.74 -16.61 -7.87
CA LEU A 121 1.12 -17.81 -7.13
C LEU A 121 0.84 -19.09 -7.93
N ILE A 122 -0.32 -19.18 -8.59
CA ILE A 122 -0.70 -20.33 -9.41
C ILE A 122 0.28 -20.50 -10.60
N LYS A 123 0.71 -19.36 -11.17
CA LYS A 123 1.71 -19.37 -12.25
C LYS A 123 3.14 -19.59 -11.77
N ALA A 124 3.34 -19.92 -10.49
CA ALA A 124 4.64 -20.06 -9.83
C ALA A 124 5.59 -18.84 -10.03
N ASN A 125 5.01 -17.66 -10.14
CA ASN A 125 5.76 -16.44 -10.30
C ASN A 125 5.97 -15.73 -8.95
N GLU A 126 6.86 -16.33 -8.14
CA GLU A 126 7.14 -15.93 -6.77
C GLU A 126 7.64 -14.49 -6.64
N TYR A 127 8.36 -14.03 -7.66
CA TYR A 127 8.93 -12.68 -7.65
C TYR A 127 7.85 -11.60 -7.73
N TRP A 128 6.94 -11.72 -8.69
CA TRP A 128 5.86 -10.75 -8.87
C TRP A 128 4.79 -10.82 -7.77
N SER A 129 4.49 -12.03 -7.27
CA SER A 129 3.61 -12.17 -6.11
C SER A 129 4.19 -11.52 -4.86
N GLY A 130 5.52 -11.58 -4.68
CA GLY A 130 6.22 -10.88 -3.60
C GLY A 130 6.08 -9.36 -3.67
N ILE A 131 6.12 -8.77 -4.87
CA ILE A 131 5.92 -7.34 -5.06
C ILE A 131 4.52 -6.92 -4.59
N ILE A 132 3.49 -7.65 -4.99
CA ILE A 132 2.11 -7.39 -4.57
C ILE A 132 1.95 -7.57 -3.04
N ALA A 133 2.53 -8.61 -2.46
CA ALA A 133 2.47 -8.84 -1.01
C ALA A 133 3.12 -7.68 -0.22
N ILE A 134 4.28 -7.19 -0.66
CA ILE A 134 4.98 -6.08 -0.01
C ILE A 134 4.19 -4.78 -0.16
N SER A 135 3.57 -4.51 -1.33
CA SER A 135 2.74 -3.32 -1.51
C SER A 135 1.54 -3.31 -0.56
N MET A 136 0.84 -4.44 -0.44
CA MET A 136 -0.27 -4.61 0.49
C MET A 136 0.18 -4.44 1.95
N MET A 137 1.34 -4.97 2.32
CA MET A 137 1.91 -4.82 3.67
C MET A 137 2.18 -3.35 4.01
N ILE A 138 2.77 -2.60 3.08
CA ILE A 138 3.04 -1.17 3.29
C ILE A 138 1.74 -0.39 3.48
N VAL A 139 0.73 -0.64 2.65
CA VAL A 139 -0.57 0.01 2.79
C VAL A 139 -1.22 -0.36 4.13
N ALA A 140 -1.15 -1.63 4.55
CA ALA A 140 -1.66 -2.08 5.83
C ALA A 140 -0.99 -1.36 7.01
N ILE A 141 0.34 -1.19 6.97
CA ILE A 141 1.10 -0.46 7.99
C ILE A 141 0.66 1.02 8.03
N LEU A 142 0.47 1.66 6.89
CA LEU A 142 0.03 3.06 6.81
C LEU A 142 -1.40 3.25 7.32
N VAL A 143 -2.30 2.32 7.03
CA VAL A 143 -3.67 2.31 7.56
C VAL A 143 -3.66 2.12 9.08
N LEU A 144 -2.86 1.19 9.58
CA LEU A 144 -2.71 0.94 11.01
C LEU A 144 -2.12 2.16 11.73
N ALA A 145 -1.09 2.79 11.17
CA ALA A 145 -0.50 4.00 11.73
C ALA A 145 -1.52 5.15 11.81
N GLY A 146 -2.30 5.37 10.75
CA GLY A 146 -3.38 6.37 10.75
C GLY A 146 -4.47 6.07 11.77
N PHE A 147 -4.84 4.80 11.94
CA PHE A 147 -5.81 4.38 12.96
C PHE A 147 -5.32 4.67 14.38
N ILE A 148 -4.05 4.35 14.67
CA ILE A 148 -3.44 4.61 15.99
C ILE A 148 -3.36 6.11 16.25
N GLU A 149 -2.93 6.91 15.27
CA GLU A 149 -2.84 8.37 15.41
C GLU A 149 -4.20 8.99 15.75
N ASN A 150 -5.25 8.61 15.02
CA ASN A 150 -6.59 9.13 15.29
C ASN A 150 -7.10 8.75 16.69
N ARG A 151 -6.70 7.60 17.20
CA ARG A 151 -7.10 7.16 18.55
C ARG A 151 -6.33 7.87 19.67
N ILE A 152 -5.13 8.37 19.39
CA ILE A 152 -4.32 9.12 20.37
C ILE A 152 -4.75 10.59 20.42
N ARG A 153 -5.26 11.14 19.29
CA ARG A 153 -5.68 12.55 19.19
C ARG A 153 -7.13 12.80 19.62
N GLY A 154 -7.97 11.77 19.68
CA GLY A 154 -9.36 11.85 20.16
C GLY A 154 -9.46 11.42 21.59
#